data_639e3f491f7189f34da2f9ca4bfd87eb
#
_entry.id   639e3f491f7189f34da2f9ca4bfd87eb
#
_cell.length_a   1.000
_cell.length_b   1.000
_cell.length_c   1.000
_cell.angle_alpha   90.00
_cell.angle_beta   90.00
_cell.angle_gamma   90.00
#
_symmetry.space_group_name_H-M   'P 1'
#
loop_
_entity.id
_entity.type
_entity.pdbx_description
1 polymer ?
#
loop_
_entity_poly.entity_id
_entity_poly.type
_entity_poly.pdbx_seq_one_letter_code
_entity_poly.pdbx_strand_id
1 'polypeptide(L)'
;GVHWRNSFSYDYTNMDEMRWYNPEHGNGAAVDGRLSKYAISDITSTFTSTLNYAFSLFNDHHIGLLAGYEAYKNTYSMLHAHATGFSNSEMIELSMASTPYETKSKKDHERMQSFFGRINYDYLNKYFLSFSIRTDGSSRFAPGHRWGTFWSIGGNWRISEENFFKGIEWVDDLKLRASYGTSGNKQSDYLYGFQGLYDTGNNYNGQNGITHLQIPNDELSWEKSKNFNVGIDFGIFGCLNGSIEYYNKTSDALLLEKPLAPSTGFENAISNLGGMRNQGIEIDLHSTNINTKDFTWTTDFNIAFNNNKITSYPQKEEVVGTKIRTVGYSIYEFYMQEWAGVDPVNGDPLWYMDVTDDKGNPTGERTTTNTYSKATKYKLGSALPSATGGLTNTVSWKGVDFSFMFTYGFGGKIYDVYEENLLNDGNKTGYQLITEQADSWTPENTNASNPKFIPNNSNTSNGRSSRYLHNA
;
A
#
# COMPACT_ATOMS: atom_id res chain seq x y z
N GLY A 1 -4.06 37.71 -18.89
CA GLY A 1 -4.99 37.33 -19.97
C GLY A 1 -5.84 36.14 -19.56
N VAL A 2 -6.90 35.90 -20.33
CA VAL A 2 -7.80 34.75 -20.15
C VAL A 2 -7.35 33.61 -21.05
N HIS A 3 -7.21 32.41 -20.50
CA HIS A 3 -6.88 31.20 -21.26
C HIS A 3 -7.92 30.12 -20.98
N TRP A 4 -8.66 29.73 -22.02
CA TRP A 4 -9.59 28.64 -21.97
C TRP A 4 -8.96 27.40 -22.64
N ARG A 5 -8.91 26.29 -21.92
CA ARG A 5 -8.34 25.03 -22.38
C ARG A 5 -9.37 23.92 -22.24
N ASN A 6 -9.56 23.15 -23.30
CA ASN A 6 -10.32 21.90 -23.28
C ASN A 6 -9.39 20.74 -23.62
N SER A 7 -9.54 19.65 -22.89
CA SER A 7 -8.80 18.41 -23.11
C SER A 7 -9.78 17.24 -23.11
N PHE A 8 -9.63 16.36 -24.08
CA PHE A 8 -10.36 15.11 -24.13
C PHE A 8 -9.34 13.97 -24.24
N SER A 9 -9.43 13.02 -23.31
CA SER A 9 -8.66 11.77 -23.33
C SER A 9 -9.60 10.60 -23.55
N TYR A 10 -9.16 9.69 -24.40
CA TYR A 10 -9.85 8.41 -24.64
C TYR A 10 -8.79 7.31 -24.59
N ASP A 11 -8.88 6.49 -23.56
CA ASP A 11 -7.97 5.40 -23.31
C ASP A 11 -8.72 4.09 -23.54
N TYR A 12 -8.22 3.27 -24.47
CA TYR A 12 -8.76 1.95 -24.77
C TYR A 12 -7.69 0.90 -24.54
N THR A 13 -7.95 0.02 -23.59
CA THR A 13 -7.12 -1.15 -23.32
C THR A 13 -7.89 -2.39 -23.73
N ASN A 14 -7.30 -3.21 -24.59
CA ASN A 14 -7.78 -4.54 -24.89
C ASN A 14 -6.72 -5.56 -24.49
N MET A 15 -7.10 -6.55 -23.72
CA MET A 15 -6.20 -7.60 -23.25
C MET A 15 -6.83 -8.97 -23.55
N ASP A 16 -6.09 -9.77 -24.31
CA ASP A 16 -6.37 -11.18 -24.49
C ASP A 16 -5.35 -11.99 -23.69
N GLU A 17 -5.81 -12.73 -22.71
CA GLU A 17 -4.97 -13.56 -21.88
C GLU A 17 -5.31 -15.03 -22.07
N MET A 18 -4.27 -15.87 -22.21
CA MET A 18 -4.38 -17.32 -22.27
C MET A 18 -3.52 -17.94 -21.19
N ARG A 19 -4.13 -18.81 -20.38
CA ARG A 19 -3.43 -19.64 -19.39
C ARG A 19 -3.61 -21.10 -19.74
N TRP A 20 -2.50 -21.75 -20.12
CA TRP A 20 -2.46 -23.15 -20.46
C TRP A 20 -1.69 -23.98 -19.42
N TYR A 21 -2.27 -25.08 -19.00
CA TYR A 21 -1.64 -26.07 -18.14
C TYR A 21 -1.64 -27.43 -18.87
N ASN A 22 -0.45 -27.99 -19.02
CA ASN A 22 -0.20 -29.21 -19.82
C ASN A 22 -0.94 -30.43 -19.24
N PRO A 23 -1.54 -31.29 -20.09
CA PRO A 23 -2.22 -32.52 -19.64
C PRO A 23 -1.30 -33.59 -19.09
N GLU A 24 -0.01 -33.61 -19.47
CA GLU A 24 0.92 -34.71 -19.16
C GLU A 24 1.65 -34.48 -17.84
N HIS A 25 1.84 -33.26 -17.40
CA HIS A 25 2.62 -32.94 -16.20
C HIS A 25 2.17 -31.65 -15.51
N GLY A 26 2.62 -31.47 -14.24
CA GLY A 26 2.31 -30.32 -13.43
C GLY A 26 0.83 -30.23 -13.02
N ASN A 27 0.34 -29.01 -12.78
CA ASN A 27 -1.01 -28.75 -12.26
C ASN A 27 -2.15 -29.08 -13.24
N GLY A 28 -1.85 -29.29 -14.51
CA GLY A 28 -2.82 -29.67 -15.52
C GLY A 28 -3.09 -31.17 -15.60
N ALA A 29 -2.12 -32.02 -15.20
CA ALA A 29 -2.20 -33.46 -15.36
C ALA A 29 -3.39 -34.11 -14.65
N ALA A 30 -3.80 -33.59 -13.49
CA ALA A 30 -4.93 -34.11 -12.71
C ALA A 30 -6.30 -33.97 -13.40
N VAL A 31 -6.38 -33.14 -14.44
CA VAL A 31 -7.63 -32.83 -15.17
C VAL A 31 -7.44 -32.91 -16.69
N ASP A 32 -6.43 -33.66 -17.13
CA ASP A 32 -6.08 -33.85 -18.55
C ASP A 32 -5.93 -32.52 -19.31
N GLY A 33 -5.20 -31.57 -18.70
CA GLY A 33 -4.98 -30.24 -19.24
C GLY A 33 -6.09 -29.24 -18.86
N ARG A 34 -5.70 -27.97 -18.84
CA ARG A 34 -6.57 -26.85 -18.47
C ARG A 34 -6.28 -25.64 -19.35
N LEU A 35 -7.30 -25.06 -19.94
CA LEU A 35 -7.19 -23.82 -20.71
C LEU A 35 -8.17 -22.78 -20.16
N SER A 36 -7.65 -21.60 -19.85
CA SER A 36 -8.46 -20.40 -19.58
C SER A 36 -8.15 -19.32 -20.61
N LYS A 37 -9.16 -18.72 -21.19
CA LYS A 37 -9.04 -17.56 -22.06
C LYS A 37 -9.85 -16.39 -21.47
N TYR A 38 -9.23 -15.21 -21.47
CA TYR A 38 -9.87 -13.96 -21.07
C TYR A 38 -9.82 -12.98 -22.22
N ALA A 39 -10.95 -12.34 -22.50
CA ALA A 39 -11.02 -11.16 -23.35
C ALA A 39 -11.50 -10.00 -22.48
N ILE A 40 -10.65 -9.00 -22.29
CA ILE A 40 -10.90 -7.86 -21.42
C ILE A 40 -10.83 -6.59 -22.24
N SER A 41 -11.82 -5.72 -22.05
CA SER A 41 -11.83 -4.38 -22.63
C SER A 41 -12.08 -3.37 -21.53
N ASP A 42 -11.20 -2.37 -21.42
CA ASP A 42 -11.31 -1.25 -20.50
C ASP A 42 -11.26 0.06 -21.26
N ILE A 43 -12.35 0.83 -21.17
CA ILE A 43 -12.53 2.08 -21.92
C ILE A 43 -12.70 3.21 -20.93
N THR A 44 -11.74 4.13 -20.92
CA THR A 44 -11.80 5.35 -20.11
C THR A 44 -11.91 6.59 -21.00
N SER A 45 -12.86 7.45 -20.69
CA SER A 45 -13.03 8.75 -21.34
C SER A 45 -13.02 9.85 -20.27
N THR A 46 -12.17 10.86 -20.48
CA THR A 46 -12.06 12.01 -19.60
C THR A 46 -12.16 13.31 -20.41
N PHE A 47 -13.08 14.16 -20.03
CA PHE A 47 -13.18 15.51 -20.56
C PHE A 47 -12.89 16.51 -19.45
N THR A 48 -11.95 17.43 -19.69
CA THR A 48 -11.58 18.49 -18.75
C THR A 48 -11.63 19.83 -19.46
N SER A 49 -12.33 20.80 -18.86
CA SER A 49 -12.40 22.19 -19.32
C SER A 49 -11.92 23.13 -18.21
N THR A 50 -10.94 23.97 -18.50
CA THR A 50 -10.39 24.93 -17.53
C THR A 50 -10.36 26.33 -18.09
N LEU A 51 -10.71 27.31 -17.25
CA LEU A 51 -10.59 28.72 -17.50
C LEU A 51 -9.55 29.29 -16.51
N ASN A 52 -8.49 29.84 -17.08
CA ASN A 52 -7.43 30.50 -16.29
C ASN A 52 -7.43 32.00 -16.58
N TYR A 53 -7.30 32.80 -15.52
CA TYR A 53 -7.16 34.22 -15.62
C TYR A 53 -6.04 34.71 -14.70
N ALA A 54 -5.03 35.36 -15.26
CA ALA A 54 -3.92 35.93 -14.51
C ALA A 54 -3.80 37.43 -14.80
N PHE A 55 -3.62 38.21 -13.72
CA PHE A 55 -3.48 39.64 -13.76
C PHE A 55 -2.59 40.14 -12.62
N SER A 56 -2.04 41.35 -12.79
CA SER A 56 -1.25 42.03 -11.77
C SER A 56 -1.93 43.35 -11.41
N LEU A 57 -1.90 43.68 -10.12
CA LEU A 57 -2.36 44.97 -9.58
C LEU A 57 -1.15 45.69 -9.00
N PHE A 58 -1.01 46.96 -9.33
CA PHE A 58 0.06 47.88 -8.83
C PHE A 58 1.50 47.29 -8.99
N ASN A 59 1.73 46.42 -9.96
CA ASN A 59 2.98 45.71 -10.30
C ASN A 59 3.47 44.71 -9.23
N ASP A 60 3.02 44.79 -8.00
CA ASP A 60 3.52 44.01 -6.86
C ASP A 60 2.61 42.84 -6.46
N HIS A 61 1.37 42.89 -6.91
CA HIS A 61 0.35 41.88 -6.58
C HIS A 61 0.05 41.06 -7.82
N HIS A 62 0.39 39.77 -7.81
CA HIS A 62 0.07 38.86 -8.89
C HIS A 62 -1.03 37.89 -8.44
N ILE A 63 -2.10 37.82 -9.23
CA ILE A 63 -3.28 36.99 -8.93
C ILE A 63 -3.52 36.04 -10.10
N GLY A 64 -3.56 34.75 -9.79
CA GLY A 64 -3.94 33.70 -10.73
C GLY A 64 -5.22 33.02 -10.26
N LEU A 65 -6.22 32.98 -11.14
CA LEU A 65 -7.50 32.32 -10.90
C LEU A 65 -7.66 31.16 -11.86
N LEU A 66 -8.15 30.04 -11.36
CA LEU A 66 -8.51 28.89 -12.18
C LEU A 66 -9.90 28.40 -11.77
N ALA A 67 -10.76 28.15 -12.76
CA ALA A 67 -12.01 27.41 -12.60
C ALA A 67 -12.02 26.24 -13.59
N GLY A 68 -12.53 25.11 -13.18
CA GLY A 68 -12.54 23.92 -14.04
C GLY A 68 -13.71 23.00 -13.78
N TYR A 69 -14.00 22.22 -14.82
CA TYR A 69 -14.96 21.14 -14.83
C TYR A 69 -14.29 19.90 -15.42
N GLU A 70 -14.61 18.74 -14.85
CA GLU A 70 -14.13 17.44 -15.35
C GLU A 70 -15.26 16.42 -15.33
N ALA A 71 -15.35 15.63 -16.40
CA ALA A 71 -16.25 14.48 -16.50
C ALA A 71 -15.44 13.23 -16.88
N TYR A 72 -15.60 12.19 -16.08
CA TYR A 72 -14.93 10.92 -16.24
C TYR A 72 -15.95 9.79 -16.40
N LYS A 73 -15.66 8.87 -17.30
CA LYS A 73 -16.43 7.63 -17.50
C LYS A 73 -15.46 6.49 -17.77
N ASN A 74 -15.64 5.40 -17.02
CA ASN A 74 -14.98 4.13 -17.30
C ASN A 74 -16.02 3.05 -17.61
N THR A 75 -15.69 2.16 -18.51
CA THR A 75 -16.46 0.94 -18.84
C THR A 75 -15.49 -0.21 -18.95
N TYR A 76 -15.59 -1.14 -18.02
CA TYR A 76 -14.84 -2.39 -18.01
C TYR A 76 -15.74 -3.53 -18.45
N SER A 77 -15.25 -4.41 -19.33
CA SER A 77 -15.93 -5.66 -19.70
C SER A 77 -14.93 -6.81 -19.75
N MET A 78 -15.36 -7.97 -19.30
CA MET A 78 -14.57 -9.19 -19.29
C MET A 78 -15.45 -10.36 -19.75
N LEU A 79 -14.90 -11.18 -20.62
CA LEU A 79 -15.37 -12.52 -20.93
C LEU A 79 -14.28 -13.52 -20.55
N HIS A 80 -14.64 -14.53 -19.78
CA HIS A 80 -13.77 -15.62 -19.38
C HIS A 80 -14.41 -16.95 -19.74
N ALA A 81 -13.63 -17.82 -20.34
CA ALA A 81 -13.99 -19.22 -20.57
C ALA A 81 -12.87 -20.15 -20.11
N HIS A 82 -13.26 -21.23 -19.46
CA HIS A 82 -12.37 -22.22 -18.89
C HIS A 82 -12.86 -23.63 -19.23
N ALA A 83 -11.96 -24.48 -19.69
CA ALA A 83 -12.25 -25.86 -20.03
C ALA A 83 -11.09 -26.79 -19.67
N THR A 84 -11.40 -28.08 -19.49
CA THR A 84 -10.47 -29.17 -19.13
C THR A 84 -10.67 -30.38 -20.02
N GLY A 85 -9.74 -31.34 -19.94
CA GLY A 85 -9.83 -32.61 -20.71
C GLY A 85 -9.36 -32.45 -22.16
N PHE A 86 -8.06 -32.29 -22.34
CA PHE A 86 -7.41 -32.22 -23.65
C PHE A 86 -6.76 -33.57 -24.00
N SER A 87 -6.98 -34.03 -25.20
CA SER A 87 -6.44 -35.30 -25.67
C SER A 87 -4.93 -35.25 -25.99
N ASN A 88 -4.38 -34.06 -26.20
CA ASN A 88 -2.95 -33.83 -26.43
C ASN A 88 -2.55 -32.39 -26.02
N SER A 89 -1.24 -32.14 -25.98
CA SER A 89 -0.66 -30.86 -25.60
C SER A 89 -0.48 -29.84 -26.74
N GLU A 90 -0.78 -30.24 -27.98
CA GLU A 90 -0.49 -29.42 -29.18
C GLU A 90 -1.68 -28.58 -29.62
N MET A 91 -2.90 -29.03 -29.37
CA MET A 91 -4.14 -28.33 -29.78
C MET A 91 -4.71 -27.50 -28.62
N ILE A 92 -4.27 -26.24 -28.51
CA ILE A 92 -4.59 -25.35 -27.38
C ILE A 92 -5.75 -24.43 -27.75
N GLU A 93 -6.93 -25.00 -27.99
CA GLU A 93 -8.17 -24.25 -28.22
C GLU A 93 -9.30 -24.76 -27.32
N LEU A 94 -10.17 -23.87 -26.83
CA LEU A 94 -11.30 -24.22 -25.94
C LEU A 94 -12.23 -25.28 -26.56
N SER A 95 -12.39 -25.26 -27.87
CA SER A 95 -13.23 -26.22 -28.62
C SER A 95 -12.64 -27.64 -28.67
N MET A 96 -11.37 -27.81 -28.28
CA MET A 96 -10.67 -29.11 -28.25
C MET A 96 -10.76 -29.79 -26.87
N ALA A 97 -11.29 -29.08 -25.87
CA ALA A 97 -11.51 -29.62 -24.53
C ALA A 97 -12.80 -30.45 -24.49
N SER A 98 -12.76 -31.59 -23.81
CA SER A 98 -13.91 -32.48 -23.63
C SER A 98 -14.91 -31.96 -22.59
N THR A 99 -14.45 -31.14 -21.64
CA THR A 99 -15.24 -30.71 -20.49
C THR A 99 -15.20 -29.19 -20.33
N PRO A 100 -16.28 -28.47 -20.74
CA PRO A 100 -16.48 -27.09 -20.33
C PRO A 100 -16.57 -27.01 -18.81
N TYR A 101 -15.80 -26.11 -18.20
CA TYR A 101 -15.76 -25.99 -16.73
C TYR A 101 -16.48 -24.73 -16.26
N GLU A 102 -16.15 -23.56 -16.84
CA GLU A 102 -16.72 -22.31 -16.42
C GLU A 102 -16.78 -21.30 -17.58
N THR A 103 -17.87 -20.55 -17.63
CA THR A 103 -17.98 -19.34 -18.47
C THR A 103 -18.48 -18.21 -17.60
N LYS A 104 -17.78 -17.07 -17.62
CA LYS A 104 -18.14 -15.86 -16.88
C LYS A 104 -18.07 -14.63 -17.75
N SER A 105 -18.96 -13.69 -17.52
CA SER A 105 -18.84 -12.35 -18.09
C SER A 105 -19.15 -11.30 -17.03
N LYS A 106 -18.50 -10.14 -17.15
CA LYS A 106 -18.67 -9.01 -16.25
C LYS A 106 -18.66 -7.72 -17.05
N LYS A 107 -19.51 -6.77 -16.64
CA LYS A 107 -19.51 -5.43 -17.18
C LYS A 107 -19.73 -4.43 -16.08
N ASP A 108 -18.74 -3.55 -15.88
CA ASP A 108 -18.74 -2.53 -14.85
C ASP A 108 -18.75 -1.14 -15.46
N HIS A 109 -19.37 -0.21 -14.75
CA HIS A 109 -19.44 1.19 -15.13
C HIS A 109 -19.10 2.08 -13.94
N GLU A 110 -18.23 3.04 -14.19
CA GLU A 110 -17.96 4.12 -13.25
C GLU A 110 -18.14 5.48 -13.92
N ARG A 111 -18.70 6.45 -13.19
CA ARG A 111 -18.80 7.84 -13.63
C ARG A 111 -18.43 8.77 -12.51
N MET A 112 -17.75 9.86 -12.87
CA MET A 112 -17.41 10.92 -11.93
C MET A 112 -17.58 12.29 -12.63
N GLN A 113 -18.01 13.29 -11.86
CA GLN A 113 -18.05 14.68 -12.25
C GLN A 113 -17.38 15.52 -11.18
N SER A 114 -16.67 16.54 -11.59
CA SER A 114 -15.90 17.37 -10.67
C SER A 114 -15.97 18.84 -11.08
N PHE A 115 -16.12 19.70 -10.08
CA PHE A 115 -15.97 21.15 -10.21
C PHE A 115 -14.82 21.58 -9.31
N PHE A 116 -13.92 22.40 -9.83
CA PHE A 116 -12.78 22.84 -9.05
C PHE A 116 -12.36 24.26 -9.35
N GLY A 117 -11.76 24.91 -8.36
CA GLY A 117 -11.23 26.25 -8.48
C GLY A 117 -9.96 26.40 -7.66
N ARG A 118 -9.10 27.34 -8.08
CA ARG A 118 -7.88 27.69 -7.38
C ARG A 118 -7.61 29.18 -7.50
N ILE A 119 -7.12 29.75 -6.42
CA ILE A 119 -6.61 31.12 -6.33
C ILE A 119 -5.15 31.03 -5.90
N ASN A 120 -4.26 31.62 -6.68
CA ASN A 120 -2.88 31.87 -6.29
C ASN A 120 -2.67 33.36 -6.16
N TYR A 121 -2.05 33.78 -5.09
CA TYR A 121 -1.70 35.17 -4.83
C TYR A 121 -0.21 35.24 -4.48
N ASP A 122 0.46 36.17 -5.11
CA ASP A 122 1.85 36.52 -4.85
C ASP A 122 1.94 38.02 -4.57
N TYR A 123 2.70 38.37 -3.53
CA TYR A 123 3.01 39.74 -3.18
C TYR A 123 4.51 39.94 -3.11
N LEU A 124 5.04 40.83 -3.95
CA LEU A 124 6.46 41.20 -4.05
C LEU A 124 7.41 40.02 -4.33
N ASN A 125 6.94 38.88 -4.83
CA ASN A 125 7.68 37.62 -4.92
C ASN A 125 8.25 37.13 -3.56
N LYS A 126 7.65 37.56 -2.45
CA LYS A 126 8.04 37.22 -1.06
C LYS A 126 7.00 36.39 -0.35
N TYR A 127 5.72 36.76 -0.51
CA TYR A 127 4.61 36.14 0.17
C TYR A 127 3.68 35.49 -0.85
N PHE A 128 3.55 34.18 -0.75
CA PHE A 128 2.72 33.40 -1.65
C PHE A 128 1.58 32.77 -0.85
N LEU A 129 0.37 32.88 -1.37
CA LEU A 129 -0.82 32.23 -0.81
C LEU A 129 -1.51 31.46 -1.93
N SER A 130 -1.88 30.22 -1.67
CA SER A 130 -2.70 29.41 -2.56
C SER A 130 -3.92 28.89 -1.82
N PHE A 131 -5.06 28.90 -2.48
CA PHE A 131 -6.29 28.28 -2.02
C PHE A 131 -6.87 27.45 -3.16
N SER A 132 -7.25 26.21 -2.89
CA SER A 132 -7.96 25.37 -3.85
C SER A 132 -9.19 24.72 -3.22
N ILE A 133 -10.22 24.53 -4.04
CA ILE A 133 -11.43 23.80 -3.69
C ILE A 133 -11.83 22.91 -4.84
N ARG A 134 -12.26 21.68 -4.53
CA ARG A 134 -12.75 20.71 -5.50
C ARG A 134 -13.95 19.98 -4.91
N THR A 135 -15.00 19.83 -5.71
CA THR A 135 -16.16 19.02 -5.36
C THR A 135 -16.31 17.91 -6.40
N ASP A 136 -16.27 16.68 -5.94
CA ASP A 136 -16.30 15.47 -6.77
C ASP A 136 -17.56 14.65 -6.48
N GLY A 137 -18.30 14.29 -7.53
CA GLY A 137 -19.44 13.41 -7.45
C GLY A 137 -19.15 12.06 -8.11
N SER A 138 -19.28 10.95 -7.38
CA SER A 138 -18.97 9.61 -7.86
C SER A 138 -20.19 8.69 -7.86
N SER A 139 -20.32 7.86 -8.92
CA SER A 139 -21.36 6.84 -9.01
C SER A 139 -21.17 5.66 -8.04
N ARG A 140 -20.05 5.60 -7.33
CA ARG A 140 -19.74 4.55 -6.34
C ARG A 140 -20.55 4.67 -5.06
N PHE A 141 -21.12 5.85 -4.80
CA PHE A 141 -21.84 6.17 -3.58
C PHE A 141 -23.33 6.37 -3.83
N ALA A 142 -24.14 6.19 -2.78
CA ALA A 142 -25.57 6.40 -2.81
C ALA A 142 -25.94 7.85 -3.21
N PRO A 143 -27.13 8.10 -3.79
CA PRO A 143 -27.50 9.42 -4.29
C PRO A 143 -27.29 10.58 -3.32
N GLY A 144 -27.54 10.39 -2.03
CA GLY A 144 -27.34 11.42 -0.98
C GLY A 144 -25.88 11.64 -0.57
N HIS A 145 -24.96 10.72 -0.93
CA HIS A 145 -23.56 10.71 -0.46
C HIS A 145 -22.53 10.76 -1.58
N ARG A 146 -22.97 11.00 -2.83
CA ARG A 146 -22.10 11.02 -4.01
C ARG A 146 -21.05 12.11 -4.00
N TRP A 147 -21.39 13.27 -3.43
CA TRP A 147 -20.58 14.46 -3.51
C TRP A 147 -19.68 14.63 -2.29
N GLY A 148 -18.37 14.72 -2.56
CA GLY A 148 -17.35 15.10 -1.58
C GLY A 148 -16.72 16.44 -1.93
N THR A 149 -16.59 17.34 -0.96
CA THR A 149 -15.93 18.63 -1.14
C THR A 149 -14.62 18.63 -0.37
N PHE A 150 -13.55 18.96 -1.07
CA PHE A 150 -12.18 18.99 -0.56
C PHE A 150 -11.56 20.34 -0.85
N TRP A 151 -10.69 20.80 0.04
CA TRP A 151 -10.05 22.08 -0.09
C TRP A 151 -8.65 22.08 0.48
N SER A 152 -7.82 23.01 0.03
CA SER A 152 -6.49 23.21 0.60
C SER A 152 -6.13 24.70 0.63
N ILE A 153 -5.33 25.05 1.63
CA ILE A 153 -4.69 26.34 1.74
C ILE A 153 -3.20 26.13 1.98
N GLY A 154 -2.36 26.90 1.32
CA GLY A 154 -0.91 26.89 1.50
C GLY A 154 -0.35 28.29 1.45
N GLY A 155 0.66 28.55 2.26
CA GLY A 155 1.41 29.80 2.29
C GLY A 155 2.90 29.54 2.24
N ASN A 156 3.63 30.40 1.53
CA ASN A 156 5.08 30.42 1.50
C ASN A 156 5.58 31.82 1.80
N TRP A 157 6.62 31.91 2.61
CA TRP A 157 7.30 33.17 2.92
C TRP A 157 8.78 33.03 2.56
N ARG A 158 9.24 33.87 1.64
CA ARG A 158 10.62 33.93 1.20
C ARG A 158 11.39 34.89 2.10
N ILE A 159 11.94 34.36 3.17
CA ILE A 159 12.60 35.11 4.26
C ILE A 159 13.87 35.78 3.72
N SER A 160 14.58 35.13 2.82
CA SER A 160 15.81 35.67 2.20
C SER A 160 15.61 36.99 1.47
N GLU A 161 14.39 37.28 0.98
CA GLU A 161 14.07 38.53 0.30
C GLU A 161 13.73 39.69 1.25
N GLU A 162 13.70 39.46 2.57
CA GLU A 162 13.39 40.48 3.54
C GLU A 162 14.58 41.43 3.80
N ASN A 163 14.27 42.68 4.10
CA ASN A 163 15.30 43.70 4.32
C ASN A 163 16.21 43.37 5.50
N PHE A 164 15.69 42.74 6.55
CA PHE A 164 16.48 42.32 7.72
C PHE A 164 17.42 41.14 7.40
N PHE A 165 17.20 40.45 6.28
CA PHE A 165 18.00 39.31 5.87
C PHE A 165 19.13 39.66 4.90
N LYS A 166 19.05 40.85 4.26
CA LYS A 166 19.99 41.39 3.25
C LYS A 166 21.41 41.64 3.80
N GLY A 167 21.95 40.98 4.67
CA GLY A 167 23.35 41.09 5.16
C GLY A 167 23.95 39.74 5.46
N ILE A 168 23.20 38.69 5.21
CA ILE A 168 23.62 37.32 5.49
C ILE A 168 24.05 36.66 4.17
N GLU A 169 25.31 36.93 3.79
CA GLU A 169 25.87 36.53 2.49
C GLU A 169 26.02 35.03 2.27
N TRP A 170 26.01 34.23 3.36
CA TRP A 170 26.17 32.78 3.27
C TRP A 170 24.83 32.02 3.04
N VAL A 171 23.69 32.72 3.08
CA VAL A 171 22.38 32.16 2.76
C VAL A 171 21.90 32.72 1.42
N ASP A 172 21.80 31.86 0.43
CA ASP A 172 21.37 32.19 -0.94
C ASP A 172 19.85 32.28 -1.04
N ASP A 173 19.13 31.35 -0.41
CA ASP A 173 17.66 31.34 -0.33
C ASP A 173 17.21 30.74 1.02
N LEU A 174 16.15 31.28 1.58
CA LEU A 174 15.48 30.74 2.76
C LEU A 174 13.99 31.00 2.64
N LYS A 175 13.23 29.89 2.64
CA LYS A 175 11.79 29.94 2.47
C LYS A 175 11.10 29.04 3.48
N LEU A 176 10.14 29.59 4.18
CA LEU A 176 9.21 28.84 5.04
C LEU A 176 7.95 28.54 4.26
N ARG A 177 7.48 27.30 4.32
CA ARG A 177 6.22 26.88 3.71
C ARG A 177 5.36 26.13 4.71
N ALA A 178 4.05 26.34 4.63
CA ALA A 178 3.07 25.58 5.39
C ALA A 178 1.82 25.36 4.54
N SER A 179 1.21 24.18 4.67
CA SER A 179 -0.03 23.86 4.00
C SER A 179 -0.92 22.97 4.86
N TYR A 180 -2.23 23.17 4.69
CA TYR A 180 -3.25 22.29 5.23
C TYR A 180 -4.31 22.03 4.18
N GLY A 181 -4.77 20.79 4.07
CA GLY A 181 -5.82 20.47 3.11
C GLY A 181 -6.50 19.15 3.40
N THR A 182 -7.61 18.96 2.73
CA THR A 182 -8.38 17.72 2.74
C THR A 182 -8.39 17.11 1.36
N SER A 183 -8.38 15.78 1.29
CA SER A 183 -8.56 15.02 0.05
C SER A 183 -9.51 13.85 0.27
N GLY A 184 -10.20 13.44 -0.78
CA GLY A 184 -11.08 12.28 -0.78
C GLY A 184 -10.46 11.09 -1.49
N ASN A 185 -10.81 9.89 -1.03
CA ASN A 185 -10.53 8.66 -1.74
C ASN A 185 -11.83 7.86 -1.90
N LYS A 186 -12.00 7.24 -3.06
CA LYS A 186 -13.21 6.46 -3.39
C LYS A 186 -12.99 4.95 -3.34
N GLN A 187 -11.80 4.49 -3.06
CA GLN A 187 -11.29 3.11 -3.13
C GLN A 187 -11.67 2.35 -4.43
N SER A 188 -10.77 1.53 -4.95
CA SER A 188 -10.97 0.84 -6.24
C SER A 188 -11.90 -0.37 -6.15
N ASP A 189 -11.99 -1.01 -4.98
CA ASP A 189 -12.52 -2.36 -4.86
C ASP A 189 -14.05 -2.44 -4.74
N TYR A 190 -14.73 -1.33 -4.42
CA TYR A 190 -16.17 -1.31 -4.14
C TYR A 190 -16.96 -0.41 -5.11
N LEU A 191 -17.08 -0.83 -6.38
CA LEU A 191 -17.82 -0.07 -7.40
C LEU A 191 -19.30 0.13 -7.07
N TYR A 192 -19.91 -0.85 -6.45
CA TYR A 192 -21.34 -0.91 -6.10
C TYR A 192 -21.56 -1.15 -4.60
N GLY A 193 -20.60 -0.70 -3.76
CA GLY A 193 -20.61 -0.98 -2.32
C GLY A 193 -21.85 -0.51 -1.56
N PHE A 194 -22.58 0.48 -2.08
CA PHE A 194 -23.82 0.97 -1.47
C PHE A 194 -25.05 0.15 -1.84
N GLN A 195 -25.01 -0.67 -2.91
CA GLN A 195 -26.17 -1.41 -3.40
C GLN A 195 -26.31 -2.77 -2.72
N GLY A 196 -27.54 -3.22 -2.53
CA GLY A 196 -27.84 -4.63 -2.24
C GLY A 196 -27.69 -5.42 -3.54
N LEU A 197 -26.73 -6.34 -3.58
CA LEU A 197 -26.46 -7.17 -4.73
C LEU A 197 -26.99 -8.59 -4.55
N TYR A 198 -27.32 -9.20 -5.67
CA TYR A 198 -27.80 -10.58 -5.74
C TYR A 198 -26.90 -11.40 -6.65
N ASP A 199 -26.65 -12.63 -6.29
CA ASP A 199 -26.06 -13.64 -7.15
C ASP A 199 -27.15 -14.51 -7.75
N THR A 200 -27.18 -14.60 -9.07
CA THR A 200 -28.20 -15.31 -9.86
C THR A 200 -27.70 -16.64 -10.44
N GLY A 201 -26.44 -16.98 -10.21
CA GLY A 201 -25.80 -18.19 -10.71
C GLY A 201 -26.04 -19.45 -9.86
N ASN A 202 -26.88 -19.38 -8.85
CA ASN A 202 -27.11 -20.46 -7.92
C ASN A 202 -28.13 -21.48 -8.46
N ASN A 203 -27.92 -22.74 -8.13
CA ASN A 203 -28.79 -23.84 -8.51
C ASN A 203 -29.43 -24.44 -7.26
N TYR A 204 -30.76 -24.46 -7.24
CA TYR A 204 -31.53 -25.15 -6.21
C TYR A 204 -32.36 -26.25 -6.87
N ASN A 205 -31.96 -27.52 -6.66
CA ASN A 205 -32.64 -28.71 -7.20
C ASN A 205 -32.95 -28.63 -8.70
N GLY A 206 -31.98 -28.22 -9.53
CA GLY A 206 -32.11 -28.06 -10.98
C GLY A 206 -32.82 -26.77 -11.44
N GLN A 207 -33.24 -25.91 -10.51
CA GLN A 207 -33.89 -24.62 -10.80
C GLN A 207 -32.88 -23.46 -10.56
N ASN A 208 -32.97 -22.40 -11.35
CA ASN A 208 -32.16 -21.20 -11.14
C ASN A 208 -32.56 -20.53 -9.82
N GLY A 209 -31.63 -20.38 -8.93
CA GLY A 209 -31.79 -19.73 -7.63
C GLY A 209 -31.14 -18.35 -7.59
N ILE A 210 -31.66 -17.49 -6.73
CA ILE A 210 -31.12 -16.15 -6.45
C ILE A 210 -30.76 -16.09 -4.97
N THR A 211 -29.55 -15.67 -4.66
CA THR A 211 -29.12 -15.43 -3.27
C THR A 211 -28.67 -13.99 -3.09
N HIS A 212 -28.78 -13.48 -1.87
CA HIS A 212 -28.18 -12.19 -1.53
C HIS A 212 -26.67 -12.32 -1.55
N LEU A 213 -25.99 -11.44 -2.28
CA LEU A 213 -24.53 -11.36 -2.34
C LEU A 213 -23.99 -10.32 -1.37
N GLN A 214 -24.68 -9.18 -1.24
CA GLN A 214 -24.21 -8.03 -0.50
C GLN A 214 -25.39 -7.29 0.14
N ILE A 215 -25.22 -6.86 1.39
CA ILE A 215 -26.15 -5.99 2.09
C ILE A 215 -25.98 -4.52 1.63
N PRO A 216 -27.07 -3.77 1.41
CA PRO A 216 -26.95 -2.36 1.01
C PRO A 216 -26.43 -1.49 2.16
N ASN A 217 -25.70 -0.42 1.80
CA ASN A 217 -25.27 0.63 2.72
C ASN A 217 -25.45 2.01 2.07
N ASP A 218 -26.58 2.64 2.29
CA ASP A 218 -26.94 3.93 1.70
C ASP A 218 -26.13 5.10 2.29
N GLU A 219 -25.42 4.91 3.40
CA GLU A 219 -24.56 5.91 4.04
C GLU A 219 -23.13 5.87 3.55
N LEU A 220 -22.81 4.95 2.65
CA LEU A 220 -21.44 4.80 2.10
C LEU A 220 -21.00 6.08 1.39
N SER A 221 -19.86 6.61 1.82
CA SER A 221 -19.35 7.90 1.37
C SER A 221 -17.83 7.90 1.19
N TRP A 222 -17.30 9.05 0.75
CA TRP A 222 -15.87 9.26 0.55
C TRP A 222 -15.05 9.03 1.83
N GLU A 223 -13.92 8.32 1.70
CA GLU A 223 -12.86 8.38 2.70
C GLU A 223 -12.29 9.80 2.72
N LYS A 224 -11.94 10.31 3.90
CA LYS A 224 -11.43 11.67 4.08
C LYS A 224 -10.02 11.64 4.65
N SER A 225 -9.11 12.30 3.97
CA SER A 225 -7.76 12.54 4.46
C SER A 225 -7.54 14.01 4.75
N LYS A 226 -6.89 14.30 5.88
CA LYS A 226 -6.43 15.63 6.30
C LYS A 226 -4.91 15.62 6.27
N ASN A 227 -4.33 16.55 5.55
CA ASN A 227 -2.89 16.65 5.35
C ASN A 227 -2.41 18.00 5.92
N PHE A 228 -1.47 17.96 6.83
CA PHE A 228 -0.75 19.12 7.34
C PHE A 228 0.73 18.95 7.01
N ASN A 229 1.32 19.98 6.40
CA ASN A 229 2.73 20.02 6.07
C ASN A 229 3.32 21.37 6.51
N VAL A 230 4.53 21.33 7.04
CA VAL A 230 5.35 22.51 7.30
C VAL A 230 6.79 22.20 6.95
N GLY A 231 7.45 23.11 6.23
CA GLY A 231 8.82 22.88 5.77
C GLY A 231 9.60 24.15 5.57
N ILE A 232 10.91 23.97 5.51
CA ILE A 232 11.89 25.00 5.21
C ILE A 232 12.66 24.55 3.98
N ASP A 233 12.73 25.41 2.96
CA ASP A 233 13.61 25.26 1.82
C ASP A 233 14.78 26.24 2.00
N PHE A 234 16.00 25.80 1.76
CA PHE A 234 17.19 26.64 1.94
C PHE A 234 18.24 26.40 0.86
N GLY A 235 18.97 27.46 0.55
CA GLY A 235 20.20 27.44 -0.23
C GLY A 235 21.28 28.17 0.55
N ILE A 236 22.44 27.55 0.74
CA ILE A 236 23.52 28.10 1.53
C ILE A 236 24.88 27.88 0.85
N PHE A 237 25.80 28.83 1.07
CA PHE A 237 27.20 28.79 0.59
C PHE A 237 27.32 28.64 -0.93
N GLY A 238 26.29 28.93 -1.72
CA GLY A 238 26.28 28.74 -3.18
C GLY A 238 26.43 27.29 -3.66
N CYS A 239 26.47 26.33 -2.75
CA CYS A 239 26.74 24.91 -3.07
C CYS A 239 25.81 23.89 -2.43
N LEU A 240 25.09 24.24 -1.39
CA LEU A 240 24.18 23.33 -0.70
C LEU A 240 22.75 23.87 -0.74
N ASN A 241 21.85 23.12 -1.38
CA ASN A 241 20.42 23.37 -1.39
C ASN A 241 19.71 22.21 -0.70
N GLY A 242 18.59 22.48 -0.05
CA GLY A 242 17.84 21.41 0.59
C GLY A 242 16.47 21.83 1.07
N SER A 243 15.74 20.84 1.54
CA SER A 243 14.47 21.03 2.23
C SER A 243 14.37 20.11 3.43
N ILE A 244 13.67 20.59 4.46
CA ILE A 244 13.26 19.80 5.61
C ILE A 244 11.77 20.00 5.77
N GLU A 245 11.00 18.93 5.75
CA GLU A 245 9.55 18.98 5.87
C GLU A 245 9.05 18.03 6.96
N TYR A 246 8.13 18.51 7.79
CA TYR A 246 7.29 17.67 8.64
C TYR A 246 5.91 17.53 8.01
N TYR A 247 5.41 16.31 7.94
CA TYR A 247 4.06 16.01 7.48
C TYR A 247 3.25 15.24 8.51
N ASN A 248 1.93 15.45 8.49
CA ASN A 248 0.97 14.67 9.25
C ASN A 248 -0.28 14.44 8.39
N LYS A 249 -0.47 13.20 7.95
CA LYS A 249 -1.62 12.75 7.18
C LYS A 249 -2.50 11.85 8.03
N THR A 250 -3.72 12.30 8.32
CA THR A 250 -4.75 11.50 8.99
C THR A 250 -5.84 11.14 8.00
N SER A 251 -6.12 9.86 7.84
CA SER A 251 -7.22 9.35 7.04
C SER A 251 -8.32 8.84 7.96
N ASP A 252 -9.51 9.38 7.78
CA ASP A 252 -10.72 9.06 8.55
C ASP A 252 -11.76 8.41 7.63
N ALA A 253 -12.71 7.71 8.22
CA ALA A 253 -13.81 7.07 7.50
C ALA A 253 -13.31 6.10 6.39
N LEU A 254 -12.26 5.33 6.69
CA LEU A 254 -11.74 4.32 5.77
C LEU A 254 -12.84 3.31 5.41
N LEU A 255 -12.92 2.93 4.15
CA LEU A 255 -13.83 1.90 3.65
C LEU A 255 -13.30 0.53 4.05
N LEU A 256 -13.94 -0.07 5.04
CA LEU A 256 -13.56 -1.36 5.60
C LEU A 256 -14.75 -2.31 5.63
N GLU A 257 -14.48 -3.60 5.57
CA GLU A 257 -15.45 -4.64 5.82
C GLU A 257 -15.71 -4.74 7.33
N LYS A 258 -16.94 -4.45 7.73
CA LYS A 258 -17.42 -4.63 9.09
C LYS A 258 -17.96 -6.04 9.23
N PRO A 259 -17.39 -6.90 10.09
CA PRO A 259 -17.97 -8.20 10.37
C PRO A 259 -19.37 -8.10 10.95
N LEU A 260 -20.25 -8.96 10.49
CA LEU A 260 -21.64 -9.03 10.94
C LEU A 260 -21.88 -10.28 11.77
N ALA A 261 -22.93 -10.26 12.58
CA ALA A 261 -23.36 -11.45 13.30
C ALA A 261 -23.86 -12.51 12.30
N PRO A 262 -23.53 -13.80 12.47
CA PRO A 262 -23.98 -14.87 11.58
C PRO A 262 -25.49 -14.93 11.37
N SER A 263 -26.28 -14.46 12.35
CA SER A 263 -27.74 -14.36 12.27
C SER A 263 -28.27 -13.42 11.18
N THR A 264 -27.40 -12.54 10.63
CA THR A 264 -27.75 -11.65 9.52
C THR A 264 -27.77 -12.36 8.17
N GLY A 265 -27.11 -13.53 8.07
CA GLY A 265 -26.89 -14.26 6.81
C GLY A 265 -25.77 -13.69 5.96
N PHE A 266 -25.02 -12.71 6.45
CA PHE A 266 -23.86 -12.10 5.77
C PHE A 266 -22.64 -12.15 6.67
N GLU A 267 -21.46 -12.30 6.07
CA GLU A 267 -20.19 -12.26 6.81
C GLU A 267 -19.79 -10.83 7.12
N ASN A 268 -19.92 -9.92 6.15
CA ASN A 268 -19.42 -8.54 6.21
C ASN A 268 -20.38 -7.54 5.60
N ALA A 269 -20.28 -6.29 6.02
CA ALA A 269 -20.85 -5.12 5.33
C ALA A 269 -19.77 -4.06 5.12
N ILE A 270 -19.74 -3.44 3.93
CA ILE A 270 -18.81 -2.36 3.63
C ILE A 270 -19.31 -1.09 4.32
N SER A 271 -18.45 -0.44 5.07
CA SER A 271 -18.79 0.77 5.84
C SER A 271 -17.59 1.72 5.98
N ASN A 272 -17.90 3.00 6.15
CA ASN A 272 -16.90 4.04 6.45
C ASN A 272 -16.49 3.95 7.94
N LEU A 273 -15.51 3.12 8.24
CA LEU A 273 -15.05 2.82 9.59
C LEU A 273 -13.53 2.89 9.68
N GLY A 274 -13.05 3.24 10.85
CA GLY A 274 -11.62 3.27 11.09
C GLY A 274 -10.92 4.55 10.67
N GLY A 275 -9.69 4.67 11.12
CA GLY A 275 -8.81 5.78 10.83
C GLY A 275 -7.36 5.37 10.95
N MET A 276 -6.49 6.09 10.24
CA MET A 276 -5.07 5.84 10.21
C MET A 276 -4.31 7.18 10.14
N ARG A 277 -3.17 7.25 10.79
CA ARG A 277 -2.26 8.39 10.72
C ARG A 277 -0.89 7.96 10.23
N ASN A 278 -0.35 8.73 9.28
CA ASN A 278 1.05 8.71 8.88
C ASN A 278 1.64 10.07 9.18
N GLN A 279 2.75 10.12 9.90
CA GLN A 279 3.46 11.35 10.20
C GLN A 279 4.97 11.11 10.13
N GLY A 280 5.71 12.12 9.74
CA GLY A 280 7.14 11.96 9.59
C GLY A 280 7.89 13.23 9.25
N ILE A 281 9.18 13.06 9.01
CA ILE A 281 10.07 14.12 8.56
C ILE A 281 10.73 13.64 7.27
N GLU A 282 10.80 14.52 6.30
CA GLU A 282 11.49 14.32 5.04
C GLU A 282 12.61 15.35 4.90
N ILE A 283 13.78 14.90 4.47
CA ILE A 283 14.97 15.73 4.26
C ILE A 283 15.49 15.42 2.88
N ASP A 284 15.62 16.47 2.05
CA ASP A 284 16.26 16.42 0.74
C ASP A 284 17.44 17.40 0.73
N LEU A 285 18.61 16.94 0.30
CA LEU A 285 19.80 17.73 0.18
C LEU A 285 20.44 17.53 -1.21
N HIS A 286 20.76 18.63 -1.85
CA HIS A 286 21.55 18.67 -3.07
C HIS A 286 22.81 19.49 -2.83
N SER A 287 23.98 18.92 -3.07
CA SER A 287 25.27 19.57 -2.86
C SER A 287 26.09 19.54 -4.13
N THR A 288 26.61 20.71 -4.53
CA THR A 288 27.63 20.83 -5.55
C THR A 288 28.99 20.91 -4.87
N ASN A 289 29.62 19.75 -4.66
CA ASN A 289 30.84 19.62 -3.87
C ASN A 289 32.06 20.26 -4.56
N ILE A 290 32.15 20.07 -5.87
CA ILE A 290 33.20 20.67 -6.72
C ILE A 290 32.56 21.07 -8.04
N ASN A 291 32.84 22.27 -8.48
CA ASN A 291 32.42 22.77 -9.79
C ASN A 291 33.54 23.56 -10.43
N THR A 292 34.28 22.93 -11.35
CA THR A 292 35.35 23.55 -12.15
C THR A 292 35.05 23.36 -13.64
N LYS A 293 35.85 23.99 -14.51
CA LYS A 293 35.67 23.87 -15.96
C LYS A 293 35.69 22.42 -16.47
N ASP A 294 36.56 21.58 -15.89
CA ASP A 294 36.83 20.24 -16.38
C ASP A 294 36.35 19.14 -15.41
N PHE A 295 35.92 19.50 -14.21
CA PHE A 295 35.51 18.55 -13.18
C PHE A 295 34.33 19.08 -12.36
N THR A 296 33.25 18.30 -12.30
CA THR A 296 32.08 18.58 -11.46
C THR A 296 31.78 17.36 -10.62
N TRP A 297 31.50 17.57 -9.33
CA TRP A 297 30.99 16.54 -8.42
C TRP A 297 29.80 17.05 -7.67
N THR A 298 28.66 16.32 -7.80
CA THR A 298 27.41 16.59 -7.09
C THR A 298 27.01 15.41 -6.24
N THR A 299 26.30 15.70 -5.16
CA THR A 299 25.71 14.69 -4.27
C THR A 299 24.26 15.04 -4.01
N ASP A 300 23.37 14.09 -4.24
CA ASP A 300 21.96 14.14 -3.87
C ASP A 300 21.70 13.15 -2.74
N PHE A 301 21.14 13.62 -1.65
CA PHE A 301 20.80 12.82 -0.47
C PHE A 301 19.35 13.07 -0.09
N ASN A 302 18.60 12.01 0.13
CA ASN A 302 17.27 12.12 0.72
C ASN A 302 17.05 11.06 1.81
N ILE A 303 16.24 11.41 2.81
CA ILE A 303 15.79 10.50 3.85
C ILE A 303 14.37 10.90 4.29
N ALA A 304 13.49 9.91 4.38
CA ALA A 304 12.14 10.05 4.87
C ALA A 304 11.90 9.13 6.06
N PHE A 305 11.51 9.70 7.18
CA PHE A 305 11.04 8.98 8.36
C PHE A 305 9.52 8.90 8.32
N ASN A 306 8.96 7.73 8.63
CA ASN A 306 7.50 7.54 8.68
C ASN A 306 7.08 6.76 9.92
N ASN A 307 6.04 7.25 10.58
CA ASN A 307 5.36 6.57 11.69
C ASN A 307 3.88 6.36 11.32
N ASN A 308 3.52 5.12 11.06
CA ASN A 308 2.16 4.71 10.73
C ASN A 308 1.45 4.17 11.97
N LYS A 309 0.22 4.64 12.25
CA LYS A 309 -0.61 4.14 13.35
C LYS A 309 -2.09 4.11 12.98
N ILE A 310 -2.77 3.04 13.37
CA ILE A 310 -4.23 2.96 13.38
C ILE A 310 -4.74 3.85 14.51
N THR A 311 -5.61 4.80 14.20
CA THR A 311 -6.20 5.75 15.16
C THR A 311 -7.59 5.35 15.62
N SER A 312 -8.34 4.67 14.76
CA SER A 312 -9.63 4.03 15.11
C SER A 312 -9.82 2.76 14.29
N TYR A 313 -10.47 1.75 14.89
CA TYR A 313 -10.78 0.49 14.25
C TYR A 313 -12.10 -0.08 14.78
N PRO A 314 -12.94 -0.71 13.93
CA PRO A 314 -14.28 -1.16 14.36
C PRO A 314 -14.25 -2.25 15.42
N GLN A 315 -13.20 -3.03 15.50
CA GLN A 315 -13.00 -4.10 16.50
C GLN A 315 -11.87 -3.72 17.45
N LYS A 316 -11.81 -4.38 18.62
CA LYS A 316 -10.68 -4.23 19.55
C LYS A 316 -9.37 -4.61 18.85
N GLU A 317 -9.39 -5.73 18.13
CA GLU A 317 -8.27 -6.23 17.35
C GLU A 317 -8.75 -7.20 16.27
N GLU A 318 -8.01 -7.30 15.17
CA GLU A 318 -8.24 -8.25 14.09
C GLU A 318 -6.91 -8.89 13.68
N VAL A 319 -6.85 -10.22 13.67
CA VAL A 319 -5.66 -10.96 13.22
C VAL A 319 -5.82 -11.33 11.76
N VAL A 320 -4.90 -10.83 10.91
CA VAL A 320 -4.90 -11.07 9.46
C VAL A 320 -3.58 -11.78 9.08
N GLY A 321 -3.64 -13.10 8.95
CA GLY A 321 -2.45 -13.91 8.68
C GLY A 321 -1.42 -13.81 9.82
N THR A 322 -0.25 -13.20 9.52
CA THR A 322 0.83 -12.98 10.48
C THR A 322 0.81 -11.59 11.11
N LYS A 323 -0.23 -10.79 10.87
CA LYS A 323 -0.33 -9.41 11.31
C LYS A 323 -1.55 -9.16 12.17
N ILE A 324 -1.53 -8.08 12.94
CA ILE A 324 -2.65 -7.62 13.76
C ILE A 324 -3.00 -6.17 13.42
N ARG A 325 -4.30 -5.91 13.32
CA ARG A 325 -4.86 -4.56 13.21
C ARG A 325 -5.48 -4.17 14.54
N THR A 326 -4.90 -3.22 15.22
CA THR A 326 -5.39 -2.69 16.51
C THR A 326 -4.96 -1.24 16.67
N VAL A 327 -5.76 -0.48 17.42
CA VAL A 327 -5.50 0.95 17.66
C VAL A 327 -4.14 1.15 18.34
N GLY A 328 -3.38 2.17 17.88
CA GLY A 328 -2.08 2.54 18.42
C GLY A 328 -0.87 1.87 17.76
N TYR A 329 -1.10 0.86 16.92
CA TYR A 329 -0.06 0.11 16.21
C TYR A 329 -0.10 0.37 14.71
N SER A 330 0.97 -0.03 14.02
CA SER A 330 1.02 0.00 12.56
C SER A 330 -0.04 -0.93 11.94
N ILE A 331 -0.56 -0.57 10.78
CA ILE A 331 -1.45 -1.45 10.00
C ILE A 331 -0.76 -2.76 9.57
N TYR A 332 0.57 -2.78 9.56
CA TYR A 332 1.40 -3.93 9.21
C TYR A 332 2.20 -4.48 10.39
N GLU A 333 1.66 -4.36 11.61
CA GLU A 333 2.27 -4.93 12.82
C GLU A 333 2.28 -6.45 12.78
N PHE A 334 3.45 -7.08 12.89
CA PHE A 334 3.57 -8.53 13.00
C PHE A 334 3.04 -9.02 14.34
N TYR A 335 2.27 -10.12 14.29
CA TYR A 335 1.63 -10.73 15.45
C TYR A 335 1.68 -12.25 15.32
N MET A 336 2.64 -12.84 15.98
CA MET A 336 2.91 -14.28 15.90
C MET A 336 3.60 -14.77 17.16
N GLN A 337 3.76 -16.09 17.25
CA GLN A 337 4.54 -16.71 18.33
C GLN A 337 6.00 -16.25 18.27
N GLU A 338 6.57 -15.94 19.42
CA GLU A 338 7.96 -15.54 19.54
C GLU A 338 8.84 -16.77 19.80
N TRP A 339 9.84 -16.96 18.95
CA TRP A 339 10.80 -18.03 19.03
C TRP A 339 11.72 -17.89 20.25
N ALA A 340 11.88 -18.96 21.03
CA ALA A 340 12.73 -18.99 22.22
C ALA A 340 13.97 -19.89 22.05
N GLY A 341 14.15 -20.52 20.90
CA GLY A 341 15.30 -21.37 20.63
C GLY A 341 14.97 -22.87 20.62
N VAL A 342 15.99 -23.67 20.86
CA VAL A 342 15.94 -25.15 20.87
C VAL A 342 16.18 -25.63 22.30
N ASP A 343 15.40 -26.61 22.74
CA ASP A 343 15.64 -27.26 24.03
C ASP A 343 16.95 -28.06 23.98
N PRO A 344 17.97 -27.70 24.79
CA PRO A 344 19.26 -28.37 24.75
C PRO A 344 19.21 -29.82 25.25
N VAL A 345 18.15 -30.20 25.98
CA VAL A 345 18.00 -31.53 26.56
C VAL A 345 17.47 -32.55 25.56
N ASN A 346 16.47 -32.12 24.73
CA ASN A 346 15.74 -33.06 23.87
C ASN A 346 15.61 -32.62 22.42
N GLY A 347 16.09 -31.40 22.07
CA GLY A 347 16.03 -30.85 20.72
C GLY A 347 14.66 -30.35 20.25
N ASP A 348 13.72 -30.19 21.17
CA ASP A 348 12.41 -29.66 20.83
C ASP A 348 12.47 -28.16 20.50
N PRO A 349 11.63 -27.65 19.58
CA PRO A 349 11.48 -26.24 19.37
C PRO A 349 10.80 -25.58 20.58
N LEU A 350 11.21 -24.37 20.94
CA LEU A 350 10.66 -23.63 22.06
C LEU A 350 10.12 -22.27 21.60
N TRP A 351 8.96 -21.92 22.13
CA TRP A 351 8.34 -20.60 21.97
C TRP A 351 8.00 -19.99 23.32
N TYR A 352 7.99 -18.67 23.39
CA TYR A 352 7.56 -17.97 24.61
C TYR A 352 6.04 -18.09 24.81
N MET A 353 5.65 -18.19 26.09
CA MET A 353 4.27 -18.28 26.54
C MET A 353 4.13 -17.44 27.82
N ASP A 354 3.02 -16.70 27.94
CA ASP A 354 2.70 -15.96 29.17
C ASP A 354 2.32 -16.94 30.29
N VAL A 355 2.80 -16.67 31.50
CA VAL A 355 2.32 -17.33 32.71
C VAL A 355 0.99 -16.69 33.10
N THR A 356 -0.03 -17.53 33.34
CA THR A 356 -1.37 -17.05 33.73
C THR A 356 -1.66 -17.39 35.19
N ASP A 357 -2.46 -16.54 35.84
CA ASP A 357 -3.02 -16.81 37.16
C ASP A 357 -4.15 -17.87 37.09
N ASP A 358 -4.72 -18.24 38.21
CA ASP A 358 -5.82 -19.23 38.32
C ASP A 358 -7.10 -18.81 37.59
N LYS A 359 -7.20 -17.53 37.19
CA LYS A 359 -8.32 -16.96 36.42
C LYS A 359 -8.01 -16.85 34.94
N GLY A 360 -6.81 -17.28 34.50
CA GLY A 360 -6.35 -17.20 33.13
C GLY A 360 -5.83 -15.83 32.68
N ASN A 361 -5.60 -14.88 33.60
CA ASN A 361 -5.00 -13.58 33.25
C ASN A 361 -3.48 -13.67 33.21
N PRO A 362 -2.81 -13.01 32.26
CA PRO A 362 -1.34 -12.94 32.24
C PRO A 362 -0.79 -12.29 33.53
N THR A 363 0.19 -12.95 34.15
CA THR A 363 0.88 -12.43 35.36
C THR A 363 1.96 -11.39 35.04
N GLY A 364 2.33 -11.27 33.77
CA GLY A 364 3.48 -10.47 33.31
C GLY A 364 4.79 -11.29 33.25
N GLU A 365 4.80 -12.49 33.78
CA GLU A 365 5.93 -13.42 33.63
C GLU A 365 5.81 -14.22 32.34
N ARG A 366 6.96 -14.66 31.80
CA ARG A 366 7.05 -15.47 30.58
C ARG A 366 7.77 -16.76 30.87
N THR A 367 7.31 -17.82 30.28
CA THR A 367 7.96 -19.13 30.26
C THR A 367 8.08 -19.64 28.83
N THR A 368 8.60 -20.83 28.63
CA THR A 368 8.69 -21.48 27.31
C THR A 368 7.80 -22.71 27.22
N THR A 369 7.38 -23.03 26.00
CA THR A 369 6.64 -24.24 25.67
C THR A 369 7.15 -24.84 24.39
N ASN A 370 7.15 -26.17 24.29
CA ASN A 370 7.42 -26.91 23.04
C ASN A 370 6.15 -27.19 22.23
N THR A 371 5.02 -26.67 22.65
CA THR A 371 3.73 -26.85 21.97
C THR A 371 3.33 -25.53 21.32
N TYR A 372 3.48 -25.42 19.99
CA TYR A 372 3.22 -24.21 19.20
C TYR A 372 1.84 -23.58 19.47
N SER A 373 0.79 -24.40 19.58
CA SER A 373 -0.58 -23.92 19.81
C SER A 373 -0.82 -23.31 21.21
N LYS A 374 0.05 -23.61 22.18
CA LYS A 374 0.01 -23.03 23.53
C LYS A 374 0.82 -21.75 23.67
N ALA A 375 1.73 -21.52 22.71
CA ALA A 375 2.58 -20.32 22.74
C ALA A 375 1.76 -19.04 22.56
N THR A 376 2.11 -17.99 23.29
CA THR A 376 1.48 -16.68 23.19
C THR A 376 1.95 -15.96 21.91
N LYS A 377 1.03 -15.27 21.24
CA LYS A 377 1.39 -14.37 20.15
C LYS A 377 1.74 -13.00 20.69
N TYR A 378 2.82 -12.43 20.17
CA TYR A 378 3.30 -11.11 20.57
C TYR A 378 3.35 -10.16 19.36
N LYS A 379 3.25 -8.86 19.63
CA LYS A 379 3.50 -7.79 18.67
C LYS A 379 5.00 -7.62 18.53
N LEU A 380 5.52 -7.87 17.34
CA LEU A 380 6.96 -8.04 17.10
C LEU A 380 7.57 -6.93 16.24
N GLY A 381 6.79 -5.88 15.97
CA GLY A 381 7.20 -4.75 15.16
C GLY A 381 6.54 -4.70 13.78
N SER A 382 6.71 -3.58 13.11
CA SER A 382 6.07 -3.28 11.83
C SER A 382 6.88 -3.78 10.64
N ALA A 383 6.16 -4.19 9.57
CA ALA A 383 6.79 -4.43 8.27
C ALA A 383 7.19 -3.13 7.55
N LEU A 384 6.65 -1.97 7.96
CA LEU A 384 7.01 -0.69 7.36
C LEU A 384 8.37 -0.24 7.88
N PRO A 385 9.29 0.17 6.98
CA PRO A 385 10.54 0.81 7.38
C PRO A 385 10.26 2.07 8.22
N SER A 386 11.10 2.30 9.24
CA SER A 386 11.08 3.55 10.01
C SER A 386 11.70 4.69 9.22
N ALA A 387 12.68 4.38 8.36
CA ALA A 387 13.29 5.33 7.45
C ALA A 387 13.65 4.68 6.11
N THR A 388 13.50 5.46 5.03
CA THR A 388 13.90 5.09 3.67
C THR A 388 14.60 6.29 3.01
N GLY A 389 15.49 6.02 2.08
CA GLY A 389 16.15 7.11 1.35
C GLY A 389 17.11 6.63 0.28
N GLY A 390 17.84 7.62 -0.25
CA GLY A 390 18.83 7.39 -1.27
C GLY A 390 20.00 8.38 -1.17
N LEU A 391 21.13 7.97 -1.70
CA LEU A 391 22.32 8.77 -1.86
C LEU A 391 22.85 8.57 -3.29
N THR A 392 22.85 9.64 -4.09
CA THR A 392 23.40 9.62 -5.44
C THR A 392 24.62 10.53 -5.48
N ASN A 393 25.70 10.03 -6.07
CA ASN A 393 26.85 10.87 -6.42
C ASN A 393 27.07 10.84 -7.93
N THR A 394 27.30 12.01 -8.50
CA THR A 394 27.61 12.17 -9.92
C THR A 394 28.91 12.95 -10.07
N VAL A 395 29.82 12.36 -10.80
CA VAL A 395 31.12 12.95 -11.12
C VAL A 395 31.26 13.07 -12.63
N SER A 396 31.50 14.29 -13.12
CA SER A 396 31.76 14.58 -14.54
C SER A 396 33.19 15.07 -14.70
N TRP A 397 33.96 14.47 -15.57
CA TRP A 397 35.35 14.84 -15.87
C TRP A 397 35.62 14.80 -17.35
N LYS A 398 35.89 15.96 -17.95
CA LYS A 398 36.28 16.12 -19.36
C LYS A 398 35.40 15.37 -20.35
N GLY A 399 34.10 15.35 -20.12
CA GLY A 399 33.11 14.68 -20.98
C GLY A 399 32.86 13.20 -20.66
N VAL A 400 33.43 12.70 -19.56
CA VAL A 400 33.09 11.37 -18.98
C VAL A 400 32.27 11.58 -17.73
N ASP A 401 31.09 10.96 -17.68
CA ASP A 401 30.19 11.03 -16.54
C ASP A 401 30.15 9.67 -15.84
N PHE A 402 30.27 9.70 -14.52
CA PHE A 402 30.10 8.53 -13.65
C PHE A 402 29.11 8.86 -12.56
N SER A 403 28.03 8.06 -12.46
CA SER A 403 27.03 8.19 -11.41
C SER A 403 26.79 6.87 -10.73
N PHE A 404 26.65 6.90 -9.40
CA PHE A 404 26.22 5.75 -8.62
C PHE A 404 25.18 6.16 -7.59
N MET A 405 24.24 5.27 -7.33
CA MET A 405 23.15 5.49 -6.40
C MET A 405 23.04 4.32 -5.41
N PHE A 406 22.92 4.65 -4.13
CA PHE A 406 22.53 3.73 -3.09
C PHE A 406 21.11 4.06 -2.64
N THR A 407 20.25 3.05 -2.54
CA THR A 407 18.97 3.14 -1.86
C THR A 407 19.03 2.33 -0.59
N TYR A 408 18.36 2.81 0.45
CA TYR A 408 18.35 2.16 1.75
C TYR A 408 16.99 2.25 2.41
N GLY A 409 16.69 1.25 3.24
CA GLY A 409 15.55 1.24 4.13
C GLY A 409 15.93 0.48 5.39
N PHE A 410 15.51 0.96 6.55
CA PHE A 410 15.81 0.30 7.82
C PHE A 410 14.71 0.51 8.86
N GLY A 411 14.71 -0.35 9.89
CA GLY A 411 13.75 -0.31 10.99
C GLY A 411 12.42 -1.00 10.69
N GLY A 412 12.31 -1.69 9.55
CA GLY A 412 11.20 -2.59 9.23
C GLY A 412 11.50 -4.03 9.62
N LYS A 413 10.50 -4.90 9.49
CA LYS A 413 10.61 -6.34 9.66
C LYS A 413 10.21 -7.05 8.37
N ILE A 414 10.92 -8.12 8.03
CA ILE A 414 10.59 -9.00 6.90
C ILE A 414 10.40 -10.41 7.42
N TYR A 415 9.29 -11.04 7.03
CA TYR A 415 9.07 -12.46 7.26
C TYR A 415 9.55 -13.27 6.06
N ASP A 416 10.56 -14.12 6.26
CA ASP A 416 11.14 -14.93 5.21
C ASP A 416 10.41 -16.27 5.06
N VAL A 417 9.49 -16.31 4.09
CA VAL A 417 8.74 -17.52 3.73
C VAL A 417 9.63 -18.58 3.07
N TYR A 418 10.69 -18.15 2.38
CA TYR A 418 11.60 -19.11 1.73
C TYR A 418 12.46 -19.81 2.79
N GLU A 419 12.98 -19.09 3.76
CA GLU A 419 13.69 -19.67 4.90
C GLU A 419 12.78 -20.65 5.67
N GLU A 420 11.50 -20.28 5.95
CA GLU A 420 10.51 -21.19 6.56
C GLU A 420 10.35 -22.50 5.77
N ASN A 421 10.40 -22.44 4.43
CA ASN A 421 10.26 -23.63 3.60
C ASN A 421 11.52 -24.46 3.51
N LEU A 422 12.69 -23.82 3.52
CA LEU A 422 13.99 -24.46 3.30
C LEU A 422 14.65 -24.92 4.62
N LEU A 423 14.28 -24.31 5.75
CA LEU A 423 14.71 -24.65 7.11
C LEU A 423 13.51 -25.25 7.88
N ASN A 424 13.06 -26.43 7.45
CA ASN A 424 11.76 -26.98 7.85
C ASN A 424 11.81 -28.14 8.84
N ASP A 425 13.00 -28.48 9.37
CA ASP A 425 13.22 -29.53 10.39
C ASP A 425 12.55 -30.87 10.06
N GLY A 426 12.40 -31.19 8.75
CA GLY A 426 11.77 -32.39 8.26
C GLY A 426 10.26 -32.36 8.07
N ASN A 427 9.59 -31.21 8.35
CA ASN A 427 8.14 -31.08 8.23
C ASN A 427 7.64 -31.08 6.77
N LYS A 428 8.42 -30.52 5.83
CA LYS A 428 8.03 -30.41 4.41
C LYS A 428 8.86 -31.34 3.54
N THR A 429 8.33 -32.52 3.30
CA THR A 429 8.96 -33.46 2.33
C THR A 429 8.84 -32.92 0.89
N GLY A 430 9.90 -33.12 0.10
CA GLY A 430 9.95 -32.65 -1.29
C GLY A 430 10.49 -31.26 -1.49
N TYR A 431 10.75 -30.49 -0.42
CA TYR A 431 11.50 -29.25 -0.49
C TYR A 431 12.99 -29.48 -0.36
N GLN A 432 13.79 -28.73 -1.10
CA GLN A 432 15.24 -28.69 -0.90
C GLN A 432 15.52 -28.01 0.45
N LEU A 433 16.53 -28.47 1.17
CA LEU A 433 17.01 -27.89 2.41
C LEU A 433 18.19 -26.95 2.15
N ILE A 434 18.33 -25.90 2.98
CA ILE A 434 19.53 -25.06 3.01
C ILE A 434 20.58 -25.64 3.93
N THR A 435 21.83 -25.23 3.76
CA THR A 435 23.00 -25.76 4.50
C THR A 435 22.89 -25.55 6.01
N GLU A 436 22.23 -24.51 6.44
CA GLU A 436 21.96 -24.17 7.86
C GLU A 436 21.14 -25.25 8.56
N GLN A 437 20.34 -26.03 7.83
CA GLN A 437 19.63 -27.20 8.40
C GLN A 437 20.58 -28.28 8.94
N ALA A 438 21.84 -28.32 8.49
CA ALA A 438 22.83 -29.27 9.01
C ALA A 438 23.18 -29.02 10.48
N ASP A 439 22.99 -27.76 10.99
CA ASP A 439 23.12 -27.46 12.41
C ASP A 439 21.82 -27.79 13.17
N SER A 440 21.33 -29.00 13.01
CA SER A 440 20.21 -29.53 13.78
C SER A 440 20.69 -30.18 15.07
N TRP A 441 19.84 -30.11 16.10
CA TRP A 441 20.12 -30.72 17.39
C TRP A 441 20.31 -32.23 17.28
N THR A 442 21.40 -32.73 17.91
CA THR A 442 21.67 -34.14 18.17
C THR A 442 22.20 -34.28 19.60
N PRO A 443 22.26 -35.52 20.18
CA PRO A 443 22.87 -35.72 21.50
C PRO A 443 24.34 -35.26 21.59
N GLU A 444 25.02 -35.18 20.45
CA GLU A 444 26.43 -34.74 20.32
C GLU A 444 26.50 -33.19 20.05
N ASN A 445 25.42 -32.58 19.58
CA ASN A 445 25.31 -31.15 19.27
C ASN A 445 24.08 -30.52 19.98
N THR A 446 24.17 -30.35 21.29
CA THR A 446 23.06 -29.85 22.11
C THR A 446 22.88 -28.34 22.04
N ASN A 447 23.83 -27.58 21.46
CA ASN A 447 23.78 -26.13 21.27
C ASN A 447 23.41 -25.75 19.83
N ALA A 448 22.77 -26.64 19.08
CA ALA A 448 22.35 -26.42 17.71
C ALA A 448 21.37 -25.25 17.56
N SER A 449 21.45 -24.58 16.43
CA SER A 449 20.53 -23.47 16.10
C SER A 449 19.14 -23.97 15.69
N ASN A 450 19.05 -25.21 15.17
CA ASN A 450 17.83 -25.81 14.68
C ASN A 450 17.37 -26.97 15.56
N PRO A 451 16.06 -27.17 15.70
CA PRO A 451 15.49 -28.34 16.36
C PRO A 451 15.98 -29.67 15.74
N LYS A 452 15.76 -30.74 16.45
CA LYS A 452 16.01 -32.09 15.92
C LYS A 452 15.26 -32.30 14.61
N PHE A 453 15.96 -32.84 13.62
CA PHE A 453 15.37 -33.14 12.30
C PHE A 453 14.57 -34.44 12.35
N ILE A 454 13.28 -34.39 12.08
CA ILE A 454 12.39 -35.55 12.06
C ILE A 454 11.64 -35.57 10.73
N PRO A 455 11.95 -36.53 9.81
CA PRO A 455 11.24 -36.65 8.54
C PRO A 455 9.73 -36.84 8.73
N ASN A 456 8.92 -36.13 7.95
CA ASN A 456 7.46 -36.10 8.03
C ASN A 456 6.93 -35.64 9.40
N ASN A 457 7.67 -34.79 10.09
CA ASN A 457 7.30 -34.28 11.39
C ASN A 457 5.99 -33.46 11.29
N SER A 458 4.95 -33.89 11.96
CA SER A 458 3.71 -33.15 12.09
C SER A 458 3.78 -32.07 13.19
N ASN A 459 4.85 -32.08 13.99
CA ASN A 459 5.11 -31.00 14.94
C ASN A 459 5.44 -29.72 14.18
N THR A 460 4.79 -28.64 14.52
CA THR A 460 4.88 -27.35 13.82
C THR A 460 6.12 -26.56 14.21
N SER A 461 7.31 -27.21 14.26
CA SER A 461 8.57 -26.54 14.57
C SER A 461 8.89 -25.38 13.62
N ASN A 462 8.43 -25.50 12.38
CA ASN A 462 8.47 -24.45 11.37
C ASN A 462 7.14 -23.68 11.25
N GLY A 463 6.31 -23.64 12.29
CA GLY A 463 5.15 -22.78 12.32
C GLY A 463 5.54 -21.30 12.23
N ARG A 464 4.63 -20.48 11.68
CA ARG A 464 4.86 -19.04 11.48
C ARG A 464 5.18 -18.33 12.80
N SER A 465 6.46 -18.09 13.04
CA SER A 465 6.99 -17.49 14.28
C SER A 465 8.10 -16.50 13.98
N SER A 466 8.59 -15.83 15.02
CA SER A 466 9.70 -14.89 14.87
C SER A 466 11.04 -15.55 14.52
N ARG A 467 11.10 -16.87 14.43
CA ARG A 467 12.28 -17.60 13.92
C ARG A 467 12.70 -17.11 12.53
N TYR A 468 11.70 -16.79 11.70
CA TYR A 468 11.88 -16.35 10.31
C TYR A 468 11.55 -14.86 10.13
N LEU A 469 11.57 -14.08 11.21
CA LEU A 469 11.28 -12.64 11.20
C LEU A 469 12.57 -11.85 11.41
N HIS A 470 13.05 -11.24 10.33
CA HIS A 470 14.32 -10.49 10.32
C HIS A 470 14.11 -8.99 10.36
N ASN A 471 15.15 -8.27 10.78
CA ASN A 471 15.23 -6.82 10.59
C ASN A 471 15.55 -6.52 9.12
N ALA A 472 14.83 -5.58 8.54
CA ALA A 472 15.04 -5.09 7.17
C ALA A 472 15.90 -3.83 7.16
#